data_0b898fca5e9894fbc941ae3f9fdabd43
#
_entry.id   0b898fca5e9894fbc941ae3f9fdabd43
#
_cell.length_a   1.000
_cell.length_b   1.000
_cell.length_c   1.000
_cell.angle_alpha   90.00
_cell.angle_beta   90.00
_cell.angle_gamma   90.00
#
_symmetry.space_group_name_H-M   'P 1'
#
loop_
_entity.id
_entity.type
_entity.pdbx_description
1 polymer ?
#
loop_
_entity_poly.entity_id
_entity_poly.type
_entity_poly.pdbx_seq_one_letter_code
_entity_poly.pdbx_strand_id
1 'polypeptide(L)'
;DIQYIFSDDIPELDNVIRMRSGEAIEINNMNIIALPSTDIGVSFLVTVDGFVIYHAGDLNYWNWQQENNSIEEYQIRQRKAKIAFQRALYPLRKEEIDVAFFPVDPQIGSNYDEGAIYFINNFSPKVFVPMHFRREYAVCEKLRKKLGSSESQVFCISHVGQVFSYHKG
;
A
#
# COMPACT_ATOMS: atom_id res chain seq x y z
N ASP A 1 -3.02 24.71 12.94
CA ASP A 1 -1.88 23.81 13.24
C ASP A 1 -2.14 22.47 12.54
N ILE A 2 -1.09 21.85 11.99
CA ILE A 2 -1.17 20.52 11.36
C ILE A 2 -0.81 19.48 12.42
N GLN A 3 -1.69 18.48 12.62
CA GLN A 3 -1.40 17.32 13.43
C GLN A 3 -0.79 16.24 12.54
N TYR A 4 0.40 15.77 12.90
CA TYR A 4 1.07 14.67 12.20
C TYR A 4 0.78 13.33 12.89
N ILE A 5 0.58 12.30 12.09
CA ILE A 5 0.39 10.92 12.54
C ILE A 5 1.42 10.06 11.83
N PHE A 6 2.29 9.43 12.58
CA PHE A 6 3.38 8.62 12.07
C PHE A 6 3.38 7.21 12.66
N SER A 7 4.07 6.32 12.02
CA SER A 7 4.45 5.04 12.61
C SER A 7 5.43 5.24 13.77
N ASP A 8 5.45 4.34 14.73
CA ASP A 8 6.27 4.42 15.94
C ASP A 8 7.79 4.24 15.70
N ASP A 9 8.19 3.78 14.53
CA ASP A 9 9.60 3.72 14.09
C ASP A 9 10.21 5.08 13.74
N ILE A 10 9.35 6.10 13.46
CA ILE A 10 9.82 7.47 13.22
C ILE A 10 10.30 8.10 14.55
N PRO A 11 11.45 8.81 14.56
CA PRO A 11 11.95 9.50 15.75
C PRO A 11 10.91 10.42 16.38
N GLU A 12 11.04 10.63 17.69
CA GLU A 12 10.15 11.53 18.43
C GLU A 12 10.30 12.97 17.92
N LEU A 13 9.17 13.57 17.57
CA LEU A 13 9.05 14.94 17.08
C LEU A 13 7.93 15.64 17.82
N ASP A 14 8.02 16.95 17.95
CA ASP A 14 6.96 17.75 18.57
C ASP A 14 5.66 17.69 17.74
N ASN A 15 4.52 17.65 18.41
CA ASN A 15 3.19 17.65 17.79
C ASN A 15 2.91 16.47 16.85
N VAL A 16 3.43 15.28 17.18
CA VAL A 16 3.26 14.05 16.43
C VAL A 16 2.54 13.00 17.29
N ILE A 17 1.54 12.34 16.72
CA ILE A 17 0.98 11.11 17.26
C ILE A 17 1.70 9.93 16.61
N ARG A 18 2.25 9.05 17.41
CA ARG A 18 2.92 7.83 16.95
C ARG A 18 2.02 6.64 17.19
N MET A 19 1.86 5.82 16.15
CA MET A 19 0.98 4.66 16.20
C MET A 19 1.74 3.36 15.92
N ARG A 20 1.42 2.34 16.70
CA ARG A 20 1.87 0.96 16.51
C ARG A 20 0.81 0.15 15.80
N SER A 21 1.26 -0.88 15.13
CA SER A 21 0.34 -1.86 14.53
C SER A 21 -0.67 -2.39 15.55
N GLY A 22 -1.95 -2.32 15.20
CA GLY A 22 -3.10 -2.71 16.05
C GLY A 22 -3.70 -1.56 16.85
N GLU A 23 -3.10 -0.37 16.87
CA GLU A 23 -3.68 0.80 17.51
C GLU A 23 -4.69 1.51 16.60
N ALA A 24 -5.71 2.12 17.24
CA ALA A 24 -6.72 2.93 16.58
C ALA A 24 -6.92 4.23 17.36
N ILE A 25 -7.13 5.33 16.65
CA ILE A 25 -7.42 6.64 17.23
C ILE A 25 -8.57 7.31 16.45
N GLU A 26 -9.27 8.18 17.13
CA GLU A 26 -10.27 9.07 16.51
C GLU A 26 -9.86 10.52 16.73
N ILE A 27 -9.72 11.28 15.65
CA ILE A 27 -9.33 12.69 15.67
C ILE A 27 -10.15 13.44 14.62
N ASN A 28 -10.82 14.52 15.01
CA ASN A 28 -11.57 15.40 14.07
C ASN A 28 -12.48 14.63 13.10
N ASN A 29 -13.27 13.70 13.63
CA ASN A 29 -14.14 12.79 12.87
C ASN A 29 -13.42 11.83 11.90
N MET A 30 -12.11 11.71 12.00
CA MET A 30 -11.34 10.67 11.31
C MET A 30 -11.09 9.49 12.25
N ASN A 31 -11.43 8.30 11.80
CA ASN A 31 -11.00 7.06 12.45
C ASN A 31 -9.75 6.54 11.72
N ILE A 32 -8.66 6.35 12.46
CA ILE A 32 -7.37 5.96 11.91
C ILE A 32 -6.91 4.69 12.62
N ILE A 33 -6.66 3.65 11.85
CA ILE A 33 -6.19 2.35 12.33
C ILE A 33 -4.81 2.09 11.74
N ALA A 34 -3.83 1.84 12.60
CA ALA A 34 -2.51 1.38 12.18
C ALA A 34 -2.52 -0.15 12.04
N LEU A 35 -2.18 -0.63 10.86
CA LEU A 35 -2.19 -2.04 10.50
C LEU A 35 -0.77 -2.56 10.27
N PRO A 36 -0.55 -3.90 10.31
CA PRO A 36 0.77 -4.47 10.06
C PRO A 36 1.38 -4.07 8.72
N SER A 37 2.72 -4.02 8.68
CA SER A 37 3.51 -3.93 7.45
C SER A 37 4.38 -5.17 7.27
N THR A 38 4.98 -5.33 6.10
CA THR A 38 5.99 -6.36 5.78
C THR A 38 7.38 -5.80 5.66
N ASP A 39 7.52 -4.50 5.86
CA ASP A 39 8.76 -3.75 5.94
C ASP A 39 8.65 -2.73 7.09
N ILE A 40 9.41 -1.65 7.05
CA ILE A 40 9.45 -0.64 8.11
C ILE A 40 8.07 -0.01 8.33
N GLY A 41 7.73 0.22 9.58
CA GLY A 41 6.55 0.98 9.97
C GLY A 41 5.23 0.22 9.93
N VAL A 42 4.17 0.95 9.67
CA VAL A 42 2.77 0.47 9.62
C VAL A 42 2.09 0.91 8.32
N SER A 43 1.00 0.25 7.97
CA SER A 43 0.03 0.77 7.02
C SER A 43 -1.12 1.44 7.76
N PHE A 44 -1.84 2.34 7.11
CA PHE A 44 -2.95 3.07 7.71
C PHE A 44 -4.26 2.83 6.96
N LEU A 45 -5.31 2.55 7.73
CA LEU A 45 -6.70 2.59 7.25
C LEU A 45 -7.37 3.83 7.88
N VAL A 46 -7.84 4.75 7.05
CA VAL A 46 -8.44 6.01 7.47
C VAL A 46 -9.88 6.06 6.99
N THR A 47 -10.81 6.27 7.91
CA THR A 47 -12.22 6.54 7.58
C THR A 47 -12.53 7.99 7.93
N VAL A 48 -12.97 8.77 6.94
CA VAL A 48 -13.28 10.18 7.07
C VAL A 48 -14.39 10.58 6.09
N ASP A 49 -15.40 11.28 6.57
CA ASP A 49 -16.54 11.78 5.76
C ASP A 49 -17.20 10.69 4.87
N GLY A 50 -17.25 9.45 5.39
CA GLY A 50 -17.79 8.30 4.67
C GLY A 50 -16.85 7.67 3.63
N PHE A 51 -15.63 8.19 3.45
CA PHE A 51 -14.59 7.57 2.63
C PHE A 51 -13.71 6.64 3.44
N VAL A 52 -13.30 5.54 2.83
CA VAL A 52 -12.31 4.59 3.37
C VAL A 52 -11.05 4.69 2.52
N ILE A 53 -9.97 5.16 3.13
CA ILE A 53 -8.68 5.38 2.49
C ILE A 53 -7.66 4.42 3.10
N TYR A 54 -6.98 3.67 2.26
CA TYR A 54 -5.88 2.80 2.69
C TYR A 54 -4.55 3.31 2.17
N HIS A 55 -3.58 3.48 3.05
CA HIS A 55 -2.20 3.81 2.71
C HIS A 55 -1.29 2.68 3.18
N ALA A 56 -0.73 1.95 2.24
CA ALA A 56 0.05 0.74 2.54
C ALA A 56 1.38 1.02 3.24
N GLY A 57 1.87 2.28 3.25
CA GLY A 57 3.24 2.55 3.70
C GLY A 57 4.23 1.73 2.87
N ASP A 58 5.15 1.05 3.53
CA ASP A 58 6.12 0.15 2.89
C ASP A 58 5.63 -1.32 2.86
N LEU A 59 4.34 -1.56 3.10
CA LEU A 59 3.79 -2.91 2.96
C LEU A 59 3.72 -3.30 1.49
N ASN A 60 4.42 -4.38 1.12
CA ASN A 60 4.37 -4.97 -0.20
C ASN A 60 4.71 -6.47 -0.15
N TYR A 61 4.51 -7.18 -1.25
CA TYR A 61 5.10 -8.48 -1.48
C TYR A 61 6.53 -8.30 -1.97
N TRP A 62 7.48 -8.16 -1.03
CA TRP A 62 8.90 -7.94 -1.29
C TRP A 62 9.57 -9.20 -1.81
N ASN A 63 9.31 -9.55 -3.06
CA ASN A 63 9.82 -10.72 -3.75
C ASN A 63 11.13 -10.43 -4.49
N TRP A 64 12.17 -10.04 -3.74
CA TRP A 64 13.48 -9.70 -4.28
C TRP A 64 14.15 -10.89 -4.94
N GLN A 65 14.59 -10.72 -6.18
CA GLN A 65 15.50 -11.65 -6.85
C GLN A 65 16.94 -11.38 -6.38
N GLN A 66 17.56 -12.35 -5.73
CA GLN A 66 18.96 -12.26 -5.33
C GLN A 66 19.79 -13.25 -6.15
N GLU A 67 20.86 -12.77 -6.78
CA GLU A 67 21.68 -13.53 -7.73
C GLU A 67 22.43 -14.74 -7.12
N ASN A 68 22.63 -14.77 -5.79
CA ASN A 68 23.53 -15.73 -5.13
C ASN A 68 22.81 -16.82 -4.31
N ASN A 69 21.52 -17.03 -4.49
CA ASN A 69 20.79 -18.06 -3.74
C ASN A 69 20.54 -19.31 -4.58
N SER A 70 20.51 -20.46 -3.90
CA SER A 70 19.96 -21.66 -4.53
C SER A 70 18.48 -21.45 -4.87
N ILE A 71 17.99 -22.16 -5.89
CA ILE A 71 16.57 -22.12 -6.30
C ILE A 71 15.66 -22.46 -5.12
N GLU A 72 16.05 -23.40 -4.29
CA GLU A 72 15.28 -23.85 -3.12
C GLU A 72 15.19 -22.74 -2.05
N GLU A 73 16.30 -22.08 -1.70
CA GLU A 73 16.31 -20.97 -0.75
C GLU A 73 15.46 -19.79 -1.24
N TYR A 74 15.51 -19.50 -2.53
CA TYR A 74 14.67 -18.48 -3.15
C TYR A 74 13.18 -18.83 -3.00
N GLN A 75 12.77 -20.05 -3.32
CA GLN A 75 11.38 -20.50 -3.20
C GLN A 75 10.86 -20.46 -1.76
N ILE A 76 11.69 -20.86 -0.79
CA ILE A 76 11.33 -20.78 0.63
C ILE A 76 11.10 -19.34 1.06
N ARG A 77 11.98 -18.40 0.66
CA ARG A 77 11.82 -16.98 0.99
C ARG A 77 10.59 -16.38 0.33
N GLN A 78 10.35 -16.66 -0.94
CA GLN A 78 9.14 -16.22 -1.63
C GLN A 78 7.88 -16.66 -0.89
N ARG A 79 7.81 -17.94 -0.49
CA ARG A 79 6.66 -18.47 0.26
C ARG A 79 6.46 -17.75 1.59
N LYS A 80 7.54 -17.52 2.35
CA LYS A 80 7.48 -16.79 3.62
C LYS A 80 7.02 -15.34 3.42
N ALA A 81 7.60 -14.62 2.46
CA ALA A 81 7.23 -13.25 2.14
C ALA A 81 5.75 -13.15 1.71
N LYS A 82 5.27 -14.08 0.87
CA LYS A 82 3.87 -14.14 0.45
C LYS A 82 2.92 -14.34 1.63
N ILE A 83 3.24 -15.26 2.53
CA ILE A 83 2.42 -15.52 3.72
C ILE A 83 2.39 -14.29 4.64
N ALA A 84 3.53 -13.65 4.88
CA ALA A 84 3.61 -12.44 5.70
C ALA A 84 2.78 -11.31 5.08
N PHE A 85 2.91 -11.08 3.79
CA PHE A 85 2.14 -10.11 3.03
C PHE A 85 0.62 -10.35 3.12
N GLN A 86 0.17 -11.57 2.89
CA GLN A 86 -1.24 -11.94 2.99
C GLN A 86 -1.79 -11.78 4.41
N ARG A 87 -0.98 -12.08 5.43
CA ARG A 87 -1.35 -11.88 6.84
C ARG A 87 -1.50 -10.40 7.18
N ALA A 88 -0.59 -9.56 6.72
CA ALA A 88 -0.65 -8.11 6.94
C ALA A 88 -1.91 -7.49 6.34
N LEU A 89 -2.38 -7.99 5.19
CA LEU A 89 -3.60 -7.53 4.53
C LEU A 89 -4.89 -8.12 5.12
N TYR A 90 -4.81 -9.14 5.98
CA TYR A 90 -6.00 -9.83 6.51
C TYR A 90 -7.02 -8.91 7.17
N PRO A 91 -6.64 -7.86 7.94
CA PRO A 91 -7.59 -6.95 8.57
C PRO A 91 -8.48 -6.20 7.58
N LEU A 92 -8.03 -6.00 6.33
CA LEU A 92 -8.77 -5.28 5.29
C LEU A 92 -9.90 -6.07 4.62
N ARG A 93 -10.09 -7.34 4.95
CA ARG A 93 -11.01 -8.25 4.21
C ARG A 93 -12.49 -7.85 4.23
N LYS A 94 -12.89 -7.00 5.17
CA LYS A 94 -14.28 -6.55 5.32
C LYS A 94 -14.46 -5.09 4.93
N GLU A 95 -13.38 -4.43 4.48
CA GLU A 95 -13.38 -3.02 4.18
C GLU A 95 -13.70 -2.78 2.71
N GLU A 96 -14.61 -1.89 2.43
CA GLU A 96 -14.87 -1.35 1.10
C GLU A 96 -13.97 -0.13 0.89
N ILE A 97 -12.83 -0.33 0.26
CA ILE A 97 -11.80 0.69 0.12
C ILE A 97 -12.13 1.61 -1.06
N ASP A 98 -12.30 2.90 -0.79
CA ASP A 98 -12.52 3.90 -1.83
C ASP A 98 -11.21 4.26 -2.55
N VAL A 99 -10.15 4.54 -1.79
CA VAL A 99 -8.84 4.91 -2.36
C VAL A 99 -7.74 4.12 -1.67
N ALA A 100 -6.87 3.47 -2.46
CA ALA A 100 -5.71 2.78 -1.95
C ALA A 100 -4.41 3.36 -2.53
N PHE A 101 -3.49 3.77 -1.66
CA PHE A 101 -2.10 4.09 -2.00
C PHE A 101 -1.24 2.88 -1.72
N PHE A 102 -0.58 2.34 -2.75
CA PHE A 102 0.09 1.05 -2.64
C PHE A 102 1.42 0.99 -3.42
N PRO A 103 2.50 0.38 -2.85
CA PRO A 103 3.78 0.29 -3.51
C PRO A 103 3.76 -0.51 -4.82
N VAL A 104 4.39 0.07 -5.85
CA VAL A 104 4.71 -0.57 -7.13
C VAL A 104 6.17 -0.24 -7.43
N ASP A 105 7.10 -0.98 -6.79
CA ASP A 105 8.51 -0.62 -6.79
C ASP A 105 9.31 -1.40 -7.85
N PRO A 106 9.75 -0.73 -8.94
CA PRO A 106 10.52 -1.38 -10.00
C PRO A 106 11.86 -1.95 -9.55
N GLN A 107 12.38 -1.55 -8.38
CA GLN A 107 13.63 -2.10 -7.83
C GLN A 107 13.51 -3.59 -7.47
N ILE A 108 12.30 -4.11 -7.23
CA ILE A 108 12.08 -5.54 -7.01
C ILE A 108 12.48 -6.39 -8.25
N GLY A 109 12.56 -5.77 -9.42
CA GLY A 109 12.84 -6.46 -10.67
C GLY A 109 11.55 -6.89 -11.40
N SER A 110 11.55 -8.06 -12.04
CA SER A 110 10.42 -8.52 -12.88
C SER A 110 9.10 -8.68 -12.13
N ASN A 111 9.15 -8.85 -10.80
CA ASN A 111 8.00 -9.15 -9.94
C ASN A 111 7.45 -7.91 -9.21
N TYR A 112 7.84 -6.71 -9.66
CA TYR A 112 7.56 -5.43 -9.00
C TYR A 112 6.07 -5.12 -8.79
N ASP A 113 5.20 -5.71 -9.56
CA ASP A 113 3.76 -5.46 -9.57
C ASP A 113 2.92 -6.61 -8.96
N GLU A 114 3.54 -7.72 -8.56
CA GLU A 114 2.82 -8.88 -8.01
C GLU A 114 2.00 -8.54 -6.75
N GLY A 115 2.56 -7.74 -5.83
CA GLY A 115 1.86 -7.28 -4.63
C GLY A 115 0.65 -6.43 -4.96
N ALA A 116 0.81 -5.47 -5.88
CA ALA A 116 -0.26 -4.58 -6.33
C ALA A 116 -1.38 -5.35 -7.05
N ILE A 117 -1.03 -6.27 -7.96
CA ILE A 117 -2.00 -7.12 -8.66
C ILE A 117 -2.78 -8.00 -7.65
N TYR A 118 -2.07 -8.60 -6.69
CA TYR A 118 -2.73 -9.37 -5.63
C TYR A 118 -3.71 -8.50 -4.84
N PHE A 119 -3.28 -7.29 -4.43
CA PHE A 119 -4.11 -6.38 -3.66
C PHE A 119 -5.38 -5.99 -4.44
N ILE A 120 -5.24 -5.52 -5.67
CA ILE A 120 -6.36 -5.12 -6.51
C ILE A 120 -7.36 -6.27 -6.69
N ASN A 121 -6.88 -7.48 -6.99
CA ASN A 121 -7.75 -8.63 -7.27
C ASN A 121 -8.49 -9.16 -6.02
N ASN A 122 -7.99 -8.88 -4.81
CA ASN A 122 -8.59 -9.42 -3.57
C ASN A 122 -9.37 -8.37 -2.77
N PHE A 123 -9.10 -7.08 -2.97
CA PHE A 123 -9.71 -5.99 -2.20
C PHE A 123 -10.48 -5.00 -3.06
N SER A 124 -10.30 -5.01 -4.38
CA SER A 124 -11.05 -4.22 -5.37
C SER A 124 -11.28 -2.75 -4.96
N PRO A 125 -10.21 -1.99 -4.60
CA PRO A 125 -10.39 -0.58 -4.25
C PRO A 125 -11.00 0.16 -5.43
N LYS A 126 -11.87 1.17 -5.17
CA LYS A 126 -12.47 1.94 -6.27
C LYS A 126 -11.40 2.68 -7.07
N VAL A 127 -10.46 3.31 -6.36
CA VAL A 127 -9.28 3.96 -6.96
C VAL A 127 -8.02 3.36 -6.38
N PHE A 128 -7.09 2.96 -7.24
CA PHE A 128 -5.77 2.47 -6.88
C PHE A 128 -4.71 3.47 -7.33
N VAL A 129 -3.92 3.97 -6.40
CA VAL A 129 -2.86 4.96 -6.63
C VAL A 129 -1.50 4.29 -6.39
N PRO A 130 -0.76 3.96 -7.45
CA PRO A 130 0.60 3.44 -7.30
C PRO A 130 1.51 4.47 -6.62
N MET A 131 2.37 4.00 -5.75
CA MET A 131 3.43 4.79 -5.12
C MET A 131 4.74 4.00 -5.09
N HIS A 132 5.83 4.56 -4.50
CA HIS A 132 7.13 3.93 -4.32
C HIS A 132 7.93 3.68 -5.62
N PHE A 133 7.47 4.19 -6.76
CA PHE A 133 8.13 4.03 -8.07
C PHE A 133 9.12 5.16 -8.41
N ARG A 134 9.37 6.08 -7.47
CA ARG A 134 10.29 7.21 -7.63
C ARG A 134 9.94 8.07 -8.85
N ARG A 135 10.75 8.01 -9.92
CA ARG A 135 10.52 8.74 -11.20
C ARG A 135 10.19 7.80 -12.36
N GLU A 136 9.98 6.52 -12.08
CA GLU A 136 9.66 5.53 -13.11
C GLU A 136 8.15 5.46 -13.40
N TYR A 137 7.57 6.58 -13.83
CA TYR A 137 6.13 6.72 -14.08
C TYR A 137 5.55 5.65 -15.03
N ALA A 138 6.39 5.12 -15.92
CA ALA A 138 5.98 4.10 -16.89
C ALA A 138 5.50 2.78 -16.24
N VAL A 139 5.87 2.50 -14.97
CA VAL A 139 5.44 1.27 -14.27
C VAL A 139 3.93 1.26 -14.05
N CYS A 140 3.33 2.42 -13.83
CA CYS A 140 1.89 2.54 -13.64
C CYS A 140 1.11 2.11 -14.89
N GLU A 141 1.51 2.60 -16.06
CA GLU A 141 0.89 2.22 -17.32
C GLU A 141 1.09 0.73 -17.65
N LYS A 142 2.25 0.17 -17.29
CA LYS A 142 2.50 -1.27 -17.41
C LYS A 142 1.57 -2.08 -16.52
N LEU A 143 1.41 -1.67 -15.24
CA LEU A 143 0.48 -2.29 -14.29
C LEU A 143 -0.96 -2.23 -14.84
N ARG A 144 -1.42 -1.05 -15.28
CA ARG A 144 -2.77 -0.88 -15.84
C ARG A 144 -3.03 -1.80 -17.03
N LYS A 145 -2.06 -1.96 -17.93
CA LYS A 145 -2.16 -2.88 -19.07
C LYS A 145 -2.26 -4.34 -18.63
N LYS A 146 -1.53 -4.76 -17.59
CA LYS A 146 -1.59 -6.12 -17.05
C LYS A 146 -2.94 -6.44 -16.39
N LEU A 147 -3.54 -5.46 -15.73
CA LEU A 147 -4.84 -5.61 -15.06
C LEU A 147 -6.02 -5.71 -16.03
N GLY A 148 -5.89 -5.19 -17.25
CA GLY A 148 -6.94 -5.24 -18.27
C GLY A 148 -8.23 -4.57 -17.81
N SER A 149 -9.35 -5.32 -17.79
CA SER A 149 -10.68 -4.85 -17.40
C SER A 149 -10.95 -4.94 -15.90
N SER A 150 -10.00 -4.53 -15.05
CA SER A 150 -10.22 -4.45 -13.59
C SER A 150 -11.33 -3.47 -13.25
N GLU A 151 -12.11 -3.76 -12.21
CA GLU A 151 -13.09 -2.83 -11.64
C GLU A 151 -12.46 -1.64 -10.93
N SER A 152 -11.19 -1.77 -10.51
CA SER A 152 -10.43 -0.70 -9.88
C SER A 152 -9.89 0.27 -10.92
N GLN A 153 -10.15 1.57 -10.73
CA GLN A 153 -9.53 2.63 -11.52
C GLN A 153 -8.09 2.84 -11.08
N VAL A 154 -7.12 2.51 -11.92
CA VAL A 154 -5.70 2.81 -11.64
C VAL A 154 -5.40 4.25 -12.03
N PHE A 155 -5.08 5.08 -11.04
CA PHE A 155 -4.66 6.47 -11.26
C PHE A 155 -3.17 6.54 -11.54
N CYS A 156 -2.81 6.68 -12.82
CA CYS A 156 -1.41 6.76 -13.24
C CYS A 156 -0.87 8.18 -13.05
N ILE A 157 0.07 8.32 -12.12
CA ILE A 157 0.81 9.57 -11.91
C ILE A 157 1.84 9.73 -13.02
N SER A 158 1.88 10.90 -13.66
CA SER A 158 2.81 11.24 -14.76
C SER A 158 3.76 12.38 -14.42
N HIS A 159 3.45 13.18 -13.40
CA HIS A 159 4.28 14.32 -12.96
C HIS A 159 3.95 14.73 -11.54
N VAL A 160 4.86 15.47 -10.93
CA VAL A 160 4.69 16.04 -9.58
C VAL A 160 3.55 17.08 -9.59
N GLY A 161 2.69 17.05 -8.55
CA GLY A 161 1.58 17.98 -8.41
C GLY A 161 0.33 17.61 -9.22
N GLN A 162 0.31 16.45 -9.88
CA GLN A 162 -0.89 15.96 -10.55
C GLN A 162 -2.02 15.73 -9.54
N VAL A 163 -3.21 16.19 -9.91
CA VAL A 163 -4.42 16.09 -9.07
C VAL A 163 -5.48 15.26 -9.79
N PHE A 164 -6.21 14.46 -9.03
CA PHE A 164 -7.44 13.86 -9.50
C PHE A 164 -8.55 14.07 -8.47
N SER A 165 -9.79 14.00 -8.90
CA SER A 165 -10.96 14.04 -8.01
C SER A 165 -11.72 12.73 -8.10
N TYR A 166 -12.09 12.20 -6.94
CA TYR A 166 -12.94 11.03 -6.82
C TYR A 166 -14.19 11.43 -6.05
N HIS A 167 -15.35 11.09 -6.59
CA HIS A 167 -16.64 11.31 -5.96
C HIS A 167 -17.30 9.97 -5.70
N LYS A 168 -17.68 9.74 -4.46
CA LYS A 168 -18.46 8.57 -4.07
C LYS A 168 -19.88 8.77 -4.55
N GLY A 169 -20.38 7.86 -5.36
CA GLY A 169 -21.75 7.88 -5.89
C GLY A 169 -22.78 7.53 -4.83
#